data_820e9effa3d0978c1f5023d1950ed2ae
#
_entry.id   820e9effa3d0978c1f5023d1950ed2ae
#
_cell.length_a   1.000
_cell.length_b   1.000
_cell.length_c   1.000
_cell.angle_alpha   90.00
_cell.angle_beta   90.00
_cell.angle_gamma   90.00
#
_symmetry.space_group_name_H-M   'P 1'
#
loop_
_entity.id
_entity.type
_entity.pdbx_description
1 polymer ?
#
loop_
_entity_poly.entity_id
_entity_poly.type
_entity_poly.pdbx_seq_one_letter_code
_entity_poly.pdbx_strand_id
1 'polypeptide(L)'
;EKLTNIVFRGQGEPMDNLDNVLKVTQVMTADYGYAWSPKRITVSSAGLRKKLQRFLDESDCHVAISMHSPIPEQRAQLMPAERGMSIVEVVDLMRNYDFTHQRRLSFEYIMFKGVNDTTTHAREIVKLVEGLDCRFNLIRFHPIPNVNLEGTDDRHIENFRDYLTNHGVFTTIRASRGQDIFAACGLLSTAKKIEEERKRREQQQ
;
A
#
# COMPACT_ATOMS: atom_id res chain seq x y z
N GLU A 1 2.14 10.97 -24.86
CA GLU A 1 2.61 11.21 -23.46
C GLU A 1 3.74 10.24 -23.12
N LYS A 2 4.73 10.71 -22.35
CA LYS A 2 5.86 9.89 -21.94
C LYS A 2 5.54 9.21 -20.61
N LEU A 3 5.70 7.89 -20.52
CA LEU A 3 5.60 7.16 -19.25
C LEU A 3 6.66 7.65 -18.26
N THR A 4 6.25 7.98 -17.04
CA THR A 4 7.13 8.52 -16.00
C THR A 4 7.43 7.51 -14.90
N ASN A 5 6.45 6.69 -14.52
CA ASN A 5 6.53 5.74 -13.43
C ASN A 5 5.78 4.44 -13.74
N ILE A 6 6.22 3.35 -13.12
CA ILE A 6 5.54 2.06 -13.11
C ILE A 6 5.20 1.71 -11.65
N VAL A 7 3.98 1.23 -11.43
CA VAL A 7 3.54 0.79 -10.10
C VAL A 7 2.90 -0.60 -10.23
N PHE A 8 3.49 -1.58 -9.57
CA PHE A 8 2.91 -2.92 -9.41
C PHE A 8 1.90 -2.87 -8.26
N ARG A 9 0.62 -2.69 -8.64
CA ARG A 9 -0.49 -2.50 -7.70
C ARG A 9 -1.81 -2.83 -8.39
N GLY A 10 -2.85 -3.00 -7.61
CA GLY A 10 -4.23 -3.01 -8.10
C GLY A 10 -4.88 -4.35 -7.91
N GLN A 11 -4.64 -5.32 -8.75
CA GLN A 11 -5.22 -6.66 -8.63
C GLN A 11 -4.19 -7.65 -8.12
N GLY A 12 -4.50 -8.30 -6.99
CA GLY A 12 -3.65 -9.32 -6.38
C GLY A 12 -2.47 -8.75 -5.58
N GLU A 13 -1.65 -9.65 -5.10
CA GLU A 13 -0.45 -9.37 -4.32
C GLU A 13 0.79 -9.63 -5.20
N PRO A 14 1.59 -8.60 -5.54
CA PRO A 14 2.78 -8.78 -6.39
C PRO A 14 3.75 -9.84 -5.85
N MET A 15 3.85 -9.96 -4.52
CA MET A 15 4.71 -10.97 -3.90
C MET A 15 4.22 -12.41 -4.16
N ASP A 16 2.96 -12.62 -4.53
CA ASP A 16 2.49 -13.96 -4.92
C ASP A 16 3.00 -14.39 -6.29
N ASN A 17 3.45 -13.44 -7.10
CA ASN A 17 4.06 -13.66 -8.40
C ASN A 17 5.51 -13.10 -8.46
N LEU A 18 6.24 -13.23 -7.36
CA LEU A 18 7.51 -12.55 -7.14
C LEU A 18 8.56 -12.83 -8.23
N ASP A 19 8.67 -14.07 -8.71
CA ASP A 19 9.65 -14.40 -9.74
C ASP A 19 9.45 -13.61 -11.05
N ASN A 20 8.20 -13.43 -11.46
CA ASN A 20 7.91 -12.63 -12.65
C ASN A 20 8.05 -11.13 -12.37
N VAL A 21 7.69 -10.66 -11.16
CA VAL A 21 7.89 -9.26 -10.74
C VAL A 21 9.39 -8.93 -10.77
N LEU A 22 10.25 -9.78 -10.21
CA LEU A 22 11.71 -9.60 -10.23
C LEU A 22 12.25 -9.59 -11.66
N LYS A 23 11.83 -10.52 -12.52
CA LYS A 23 12.22 -10.54 -13.94
C LYS A 23 11.83 -9.25 -14.66
N VAL A 24 10.61 -8.78 -14.47
CA VAL A 24 10.15 -7.53 -15.09
C VAL A 24 10.94 -6.33 -14.58
N THR A 25 11.13 -6.20 -13.25
CA THR A 25 11.90 -5.09 -12.68
C THR A 25 13.35 -5.12 -13.19
N GLN A 26 13.95 -6.30 -13.32
CA GLN A 26 15.30 -6.47 -13.89
C GLN A 26 15.37 -6.02 -15.36
N VAL A 27 14.46 -6.48 -16.22
CA VAL A 27 14.40 -6.06 -17.64
C VAL A 27 14.17 -4.55 -17.76
N MET A 28 13.33 -3.98 -16.89
CA MET A 28 13.05 -2.54 -16.91
C MET A 28 14.26 -1.69 -16.49
N THR A 29 15.10 -2.19 -15.61
CA THR A 29 16.22 -1.41 -15.03
C THR A 29 17.58 -1.73 -15.65
N ALA A 30 17.77 -2.88 -16.25
CA ALA A 30 19.02 -3.30 -16.85
C ALA A 30 19.38 -2.50 -18.11
N ASP A 31 20.68 -2.28 -18.36
CA ASP A 31 21.18 -1.56 -19.53
C ASP A 31 20.84 -2.26 -20.85
N TYR A 32 20.78 -3.60 -20.83
CA TYR A 32 20.35 -4.40 -21.99
C TYR A 32 18.83 -4.36 -22.23
N GLY A 33 18.06 -3.81 -21.28
CA GLY A 33 16.60 -3.69 -21.33
C GLY A 33 16.16 -2.27 -21.63
N TYR A 34 15.35 -1.71 -20.72
CA TYR A 34 14.82 -0.35 -20.89
C TYR A 34 15.65 0.73 -20.20
N ALA A 35 16.65 0.36 -19.42
CA ALA A 35 17.55 1.25 -18.67
C ALA A 35 16.80 2.29 -17.80
N TRP A 36 15.67 1.91 -17.23
CA TRP A 36 14.92 2.80 -16.35
C TRP A 36 15.57 2.89 -14.96
N SER A 37 15.56 4.07 -14.39
CA SER A 37 15.95 4.20 -12.99
C SER A 37 15.01 3.39 -12.09
N PRO A 38 15.52 2.55 -11.18
CA PRO A 38 14.70 1.84 -10.18
C PRO A 38 13.79 2.77 -9.38
N LYS A 39 14.19 4.05 -9.22
CA LYS A 39 13.38 5.11 -8.57
C LYS A 39 12.05 5.41 -9.26
N ARG A 40 11.85 4.95 -10.46
CA ARG A 40 10.59 5.08 -11.21
C ARG A 40 9.67 3.89 -11.06
N ILE A 41 10.09 2.85 -10.35
CA ILE A 41 9.35 1.61 -10.20
C ILE A 41 9.02 1.41 -8.72
N THR A 42 7.75 1.19 -8.43
CA THR A 42 7.27 0.90 -7.07
C THR A 42 6.51 -0.42 -7.05
N VAL A 43 6.88 -1.31 -6.14
CA VAL A 43 6.16 -2.57 -5.92
C VAL A 43 5.42 -2.48 -4.59
N SER A 44 4.10 -2.68 -4.65
CA SER A 44 3.23 -2.67 -3.47
C SER A 44 3.09 -4.08 -2.89
N SER A 45 3.01 -4.20 -1.57
CA SER A 45 2.82 -5.47 -0.88
C SER A 45 2.02 -5.31 0.41
N ALA A 46 1.30 -6.34 0.76
CA ALA A 46 0.68 -6.49 2.07
C ALA A 46 1.67 -6.94 3.18
N GLY A 47 2.89 -7.33 2.79
CA GLY A 47 3.93 -7.79 3.72
C GLY A 47 3.96 -9.31 3.89
N LEU A 48 4.51 -10.05 2.92
CA LEU A 48 4.69 -11.50 2.99
C LEU A 48 6.16 -11.82 3.28
N ARG A 49 6.48 -12.23 4.52
CA ARG A 49 7.83 -12.29 5.11
C ARG A 49 8.95 -12.71 4.12
N LYS A 50 9.00 -13.97 3.74
CA LYS A 50 10.08 -14.51 2.90
C LYS A 50 10.15 -13.85 1.52
N LYS A 51 9.01 -13.57 0.93
CA LYS A 51 8.91 -12.97 -0.39
C LYS A 51 9.29 -11.49 -0.35
N LEU A 52 8.87 -10.76 0.68
CA LEU A 52 9.23 -9.37 0.87
C LEU A 52 10.74 -9.20 1.09
N GLN A 53 11.34 -10.04 1.95
CA GLN A 53 12.79 -10.05 2.17
C GLN A 53 13.54 -10.32 0.87
N ARG A 54 13.17 -11.35 0.13
CA ARG A 54 13.77 -11.68 -1.15
C ARG A 54 13.65 -10.54 -2.16
N PHE A 55 12.50 -9.85 -2.22
CA PHE A 55 12.35 -8.66 -3.06
C PHE A 55 13.32 -7.55 -2.68
N LEU A 56 13.51 -7.32 -1.38
CA LEU A 56 14.44 -6.32 -0.88
C LEU A 56 15.90 -6.68 -1.17
N ASP A 57 16.24 -7.96 -1.18
CA ASP A 57 17.59 -8.44 -1.47
C ASP A 57 17.92 -8.41 -2.98
N GLU A 58 16.94 -8.64 -3.85
CA GLU A 58 17.14 -8.83 -5.30
C GLU A 58 16.71 -7.63 -6.16
N SER A 59 16.15 -6.55 -5.57
CA SER A 59 15.65 -5.40 -6.33
C SER A 59 15.94 -4.07 -5.64
N ASP A 60 16.36 -3.05 -6.40
CA ASP A 60 16.53 -1.67 -5.94
C ASP A 60 15.28 -0.81 -6.14
N CYS A 61 14.19 -1.38 -6.60
CA CYS A 61 12.93 -0.66 -6.81
C CYS A 61 12.30 -0.22 -5.48
N HIS A 62 11.51 0.83 -5.52
CA HIS A 62 10.77 1.31 -4.37
C HIS A 62 9.77 0.27 -3.87
N VAL A 63 9.54 0.23 -2.56
CA VAL A 63 8.55 -0.64 -1.94
C VAL A 63 7.48 0.19 -1.25
N ALA A 64 6.23 -0.22 -1.42
CA ALA A 64 5.07 0.36 -0.74
C ALA A 64 4.35 -0.74 0.06
N ILE A 65 4.22 -0.54 1.36
CA ILE A 65 3.58 -1.50 2.27
C ILE A 65 2.20 -1.01 2.66
N SER A 66 1.21 -1.85 2.46
CA SER A 66 -0.15 -1.60 2.96
C SER A 66 -0.17 -1.78 4.48
N MET A 67 -0.25 -0.67 5.22
CA MET A 67 -0.31 -0.70 6.69
C MET A 67 -1.75 -0.72 7.20
N HIS A 68 -2.52 0.28 6.88
CA HIS A 68 -3.93 0.52 7.24
C HIS A 68 -4.25 0.51 8.74
N SER A 69 -3.40 0.01 9.60
CA SER A 69 -3.37 0.18 11.05
C SER A 69 -1.98 -0.11 11.60
N PRO A 70 -1.49 0.67 12.59
CA PRO A 70 -0.27 0.36 13.33
C PRO A 70 -0.49 -0.70 14.42
N ILE A 71 -1.74 -1.05 14.70
CA ILE A 71 -2.16 -1.98 15.75
C ILE A 71 -2.42 -3.36 15.11
N PRO A 72 -1.62 -4.41 15.43
CA PRO A 72 -1.72 -5.72 14.77
C PRO A 72 -3.12 -6.33 14.81
N GLU A 73 -3.79 -6.31 15.96
CA GLU A 73 -5.12 -6.89 16.14
C GLU A 73 -6.17 -6.21 15.24
N GLN A 74 -6.08 -4.89 15.09
CA GLN A 74 -6.96 -4.13 14.22
C GLN A 74 -6.58 -4.35 12.74
N ARG A 75 -5.27 -4.38 12.44
CA ARG A 75 -4.81 -4.66 11.08
C ARG A 75 -5.26 -6.04 10.60
N ALA A 76 -5.28 -7.04 11.49
CA ALA A 76 -5.77 -8.38 11.17
C ALA A 76 -7.27 -8.40 10.77
N GLN A 77 -8.07 -7.46 11.28
CA GLN A 77 -9.47 -7.30 10.89
C GLN A 77 -9.61 -6.63 9.52
N LEU A 78 -8.75 -5.67 9.22
CA LEU A 78 -8.74 -4.92 7.96
C LEU A 78 -8.02 -5.70 6.84
N MET A 79 -7.00 -6.47 7.20
CA MET A 79 -6.10 -7.13 6.26
C MET A 79 -5.66 -8.51 6.77
N PRO A 80 -6.11 -9.61 6.16
CA PRO A 80 -5.74 -10.97 6.56
C PRO A 80 -4.23 -11.27 6.52
N ALA A 81 -3.46 -10.52 5.72
CA ALA A 81 -2.00 -10.68 5.59
C ALA A 81 -1.24 -10.49 6.92
N GLU A 82 -1.83 -9.77 7.88
CA GLU A 82 -1.27 -9.61 9.23
C GLU A 82 -0.99 -10.93 9.93
N ARG A 83 -1.81 -11.95 9.66
CA ARG A 83 -1.63 -13.29 10.24
C ARG A 83 -0.37 -14.01 9.74
N GLY A 84 0.11 -13.63 8.57
CA GLY A 84 1.32 -14.20 7.96
C GLY A 84 2.60 -13.48 8.39
N MET A 85 2.51 -12.15 8.58
CA MET A 85 3.58 -11.28 9.05
C MET A 85 2.97 -10.01 9.64
N SER A 86 3.21 -9.78 10.93
CA SER A 86 2.67 -8.62 11.59
C SER A 86 3.31 -7.33 11.08
N ILE A 87 2.58 -6.21 11.19
CA ILE A 87 3.12 -4.91 10.78
C ILE A 87 4.38 -4.52 11.57
N VAL A 88 4.48 -4.97 12.81
CA VAL A 88 5.67 -4.79 13.65
C VAL A 88 6.86 -5.54 13.04
N GLU A 89 6.67 -6.82 12.69
CA GLU A 89 7.70 -7.62 12.02
C GLU A 89 8.09 -7.06 10.64
N VAL A 90 7.13 -6.48 9.90
CA VAL A 90 7.42 -5.78 8.62
C VAL A 90 8.34 -4.58 8.88
N VAL A 91 8.03 -3.75 9.86
CA VAL A 91 8.85 -2.58 10.20
C VAL A 91 10.23 -3.00 10.69
N ASP A 92 10.32 -4.05 11.51
CA ASP A 92 11.62 -4.58 11.98
C ASP A 92 12.45 -5.15 10.83
N LEU A 93 11.84 -5.82 9.86
CA LEU A 93 12.53 -6.25 8.66
C LEU A 93 13.08 -5.06 7.88
N MET A 94 12.28 -3.98 7.70
CA MET A 94 12.69 -2.79 6.96
C MET A 94 13.87 -2.08 7.60
N ARG A 95 14.05 -2.14 8.92
CA ARG A 95 15.20 -1.54 9.63
C ARG A 95 16.55 -2.11 9.22
N ASN A 96 16.59 -3.28 8.58
CA ASN A 96 17.81 -3.90 8.08
C ASN A 96 18.23 -3.40 6.68
N TYR A 97 17.47 -2.48 6.08
CA TYR A 97 17.73 -1.96 4.73
C TYR A 97 17.88 -0.43 4.74
N ASP A 98 18.69 0.07 3.80
CA ASP A 98 18.86 1.51 3.59
C ASP A 98 17.78 2.06 2.63
N PHE A 99 17.00 3.01 3.13
CA PHE A 99 15.99 3.75 2.36
C PHE A 99 16.33 5.22 2.16
N THR A 100 17.49 5.66 2.59
CA THR A 100 17.92 7.08 2.55
C THR A 100 18.38 7.52 1.16
N HIS A 101 18.89 6.60 0.33
CA HIS A 101 19.55 6.93 -0.92
C HIS A 101 18.76 6.48 -2.17
N GLN A 102 18.89 5.20 -2.54
CA GLN A 102 18.41 4.70 -3.83
C GLN A 102 16.95 4.27 -3.75
N ARG A 103 16.64 3.43 -2.80
CA ARG A 103 15.31 2.87 -2.57
C ARG A 103 14.49 3.78 -1.65
N ARG A 104 13.18 3.79 -1.83
CA ARG A 104 12.23 4.43 -0.91
C ARG A 104 11.29 3.41 -0.33
N LEU A 105 11.03 3.56 0.97
CA LEU A 105 9.94 2.88 1.67
C LEU A 105 8.76 3.83 1.81
N SER A 106 7.58 3.37 1.45
CA SER A 106 6.33 4.07 1.75
C SER A 106 5.32 3.13 2.39
N PHE A 107 4.54 3.68 3.32
CA PHE A 107 3.38 3.01 3.88
C PHE A 107 2.12 3.60 3.29
N GLU A 108 1.22 2.74 2.84
CA GLU A 108 -0.09 3.10 2.32
C GLU A 108 -1.12 2.95 3.44
N TYR A 109 -1.91 3.98 3.67
CA TYR A 109 -2.85 4.04 4.77
C TYR A 109 -4.20 4.56 4.32
N ILE A 110 -5.17 3.65 4.13
CA ILE A 110 -6.54 4.03 3.82
C ILE A 110 -7.21 4.51 5.11
N MET A 111 -7.82 5.70 5.07
CA MET A 111 -8.45 6.32 6.23
C MET A 111 -9.92 5.93 6.32
N PHE A 112 -10.29 5.23 7.40
CA PHE A 112 -11.65 4.84 7.71
C PHE A 112 -12.15 5.60 8.95
N LYS A 113 -13.23 6.34 8.79
CA LYS A 113 -13.83 7.18 9.83
C LYS A 113 -14.15 6.39 11.09
N GLY A 114 -13.62 6.85 12.22
CA GLY A 114 -13.83 6.24 13.53
C GLY A 114 -13.19 4.86 13.72
N VAL A 115 -12.44 4.37 12.74
CA VAL A 115 -11.79 3.06 12.81
C VAL A 115 -10.29 3.21 13.04
N ASN A 116 -9.58 3.84 12.10
CA ASN A 116 -8.12 3.95 12.13
C ASN A 116 -7.61 5.39 12.02
N ASP A 117 -8.47 6.37 12.15
CA ASP A 117 -8.19 7.79 11.94
C ASP A 117 -8.02 8.61 13.23
N THR A 118 -7.92 7.98 14.38
CA THR A 118 -7.82 8.68 15.68
C THR A 118 -6.40 9.15 15.97
N THR A 119 -6.25 10.11 16.90
CA THR A 119 -4.95 10.58 17.39
C THR A 119 -4.10 9.45 17.98
N THR A 120 -4.74 8.44 18.57
CA THR A 120 -4.05 7.25 19.07
C THR A 120 -3.35 6.51 17.94
N HIS A 121 -4.02 6.31 16.80
CA HIS A 121 -3.40 5.69 15.62
C HIS A 121 -2.23 6.50 15.10
N ALA A 122 -2.37 7.81 14.99
CA ALA A 122 -1.27 8.69 14.57
C ALA A 122 -0.07 8.57 15.52
N ARG A 123 -0.29 8.53 16.83
CA ARG A 123 0.76 8.36 17.84
C ARG A 123 1.45 7.00 17.75
N GLU A 124 0.68 5.92 17.58
CA GLU A 124 1.24 4.57 17.43
C GLU A 124 2.02 4.43 16.11
N ILE A 125 1.61 5.08 15.01
CA ILE A 125 2.41 5.15 13.78
C ILE A 125 3.77 5.79 14.06
N VAL A 126 3.80 6.97 14.69
CA VAL A 126 5.05 7.68 15.00
C VAL A 126 6.00 6.79 15.80
N LYS A 127 5.50 6.13 16.86
CA LYS A 127 6.30 5.21 17.66
C LYS A 127 6.82 4.01 16.86
N LEU A 128 5.95 3.39 16.06
CA LEU A 128 6.27 2.18 15.31
C LEU A 128 7.38 2.44 14.29
N VAL A 129 7.36 3.59 13.60
CA VAL A 129 8.34 3.91 12.55
C VAL A 129 9.50 4.80 13.03
N GLU A 130 9.63 5.04 14.33
CA GLU A 130 10.70 5.85 14.88
C GLU A 130 12.08 5.37 14.39
N GLY A 131 12.87 6.30 13.86
CA GLY A 131 14.21 6.03 13.32
C GLY A 131 14.24 5.29 11.97
N LEU A 132 13.09 5.04 11.34
CA LEU A 132 13.01 4.44 10.01
C LEU A 132 12.75 5.54 8.95
N ASP A 133 13.63 5.66 7.95
CA ASP A 133 13.37 6.57 6.83
C ASP A 133 12.26 6.01 5.94
N CYS A 134 11.08 6.55 6.13
CA CYS A 134 9.89 6.13 5.41
C CYS A 134 8.95 7.31 5.12
N ARG A 135 7.97 7.06 4.25
CA ARG A 135 6.92 8.02 3.91
C ARG A 135 5.56 7.40 4.12
N PHE A 136 4.57 8.23 4.41
CA PHE A 136 3.18 7.80 4.47
C PHE A 136 2.38 8.41 3.33
N ASN A 137 1.54 7.59 2.71
CA ASN A 137 0.55 8.02 1.73
C ASN A 137 -0.83 7.74 2.32
N LEU A 138 -1.51 8.79 2.78
CA LEU A 138 -2.88 8.70 3.22
C LEU A 138 -3.81 8.61 2.00
N ILE A 139 -4.71 7.65 2.02
CA ILE A 139 -5.62 7.35 0.92
C ILE A 139 -7.05 7.56 1.41
N ARG A 140 -7.82 8.36 0.68
CA ARG A 140 -9.26 8.48 0.90
C ARG A 140 -9.95 7.16 0.60
N PHE A 141 -10.75 6.70 1.53
CA PHE A 141 -11.62 5.55 1.25
C PHE A 141 -12.78 5.99 0.37
N HIS A 142 -13.05 5.20 -0.65
CA HIS A 142 -14.24 5.35 -1.49
C HIS A 142 -15.20 4.22 -1.16
N PRO A 143 -16.49 4.53 -0.91
CA PRO A 143 -17.48 3.51 -0.59
C PRO A 143 -17.50 2.38 -1.61
N ILE A 144 -17.47 1.16 -1.11
CA ILE A 144 -17.53 -0.07 -1.91
C ILE A 144 -18.83 -0.78 -1.57
N PRO A 145 -19.59 -1.27 -2.55
CA PRO A 145 -20.81 -2.02 -2.28
C PRO A 145 -20.55 -3.16 -1.29
N ASN A 146 -21.47 -3.36 -0.35
CA ASN A 146 -21.42 -4.39 0.70
C ASN A 146 -20.30 -4.25 1.74
N VAL A 147 -19.64 -3.10 1.82
CA VAL A 147 -18.66 -2.77 2.87
C VAL A 147 -19.22 -1.65 3.75
N ASN A 148 -19.45 -1.96 5.02
CA ASN A 148 -19.99 -1.01 5.99
C ASN A 148 -18.83 -0.20 6.64
N LEU A 149 -18.11 0.57 5.80
CA LEU A 149 -17.06 1.49 6.23
C LEU A 149 -17.30 2.85 5.59
N GLU A 150 -16.99 3.91 6.33
CA GLU A 150 -17.06 5.28 5.86
C GLU A 150 -15.66 5.86 5.71
N GLY A 151 -15.48 6.75 4.73
CA GLY A 151 -14.25 7.52 4.58
C GLY A 151 -14.16 8.65 5.59
N THR A 152 -12.96 8.91 6.06
CA THR A 152 -12.65 10.07 6.90
C THR A 152 -12.80 11.36 6.08
N ASP A 153 -13.32 12.43 6.67
CA ASP A 153 -13.44 13.72 6.01
C ASP A 153 -12.08 14.39 5.76
N ASP A 154 -12.04 15.29 4.78
CA ASP A 154 -10.79 15.91 4.31
C ASP A 154 -10.07 16.69 5.40
N ARG A 155 -10.77 17.43 6.24
CA ARG A 155 -10.17 18.20 7.32
C ARG A 155 -9.49 17.29 8.35
N HIS A 156 -10.12 16.16 8.65
CA HIS A 156 -9.55 15.19 9.58
C HIS A 156 -8.33 14.49 8.98
N ILE A 157 -8.37 14.13 7.68
CA ILE A 157 -7.21 13.58 6.97
C ILE A 157 -6.03 14.57 6.97
N GLU A 158 -6.30 15.86 6.74
CA GLU A 158 -5.28 16.91 6.79
C GLU A 158 -4.67 17.04 8.18
N ASN A 159 -5.48 17.06 9.23
CA ASN A 159 -5.00 17.09 10.62
C ASN A 159 -4.13 15.87 10.95
N PHE A 160 -4.53 14.69 10.50
CA PHE A 160 -3.77 13.46 10.69
C PHE A 160 -2.43 13.51 9.96
N ARG A 161 -2.40 13.98 8.69
CA ARG A 161 -1.17 14.24 7.94
C ARG A 161 -0.25 15.19 8.68
N ASP A 162 -0.78 16.31 9.14
CA ASP A 162 -0.01 17.37 9.81
C ASP A 162 0.57 16.86 11.14
N TYR A 163 -0.20 16.06 11.88
CA TYR A 163 0.31 15.41 13.08
C TYR A 163 1.52 14.54 12.77
N LEU A 164 1.42 13.63 11.81
CA LEU A 164 2.53 12.74 11.42
C LEU A 164 3.75 13.54 10.94
N THR A 165 3.54 14.53 10.08
CA THR A 165 4.61 15.36 9.52
C THR A 165 5.32 16.16 10.61
N ASN A 166 4.59 16.73 11.55
CA ASN A 166 5.14 17.48 12.68
C ASN A 166 5.93 16.60 13.67
N HIS A 167 5.70 15.29 13.63
CA HIS A 167 6.45 14.30 14.43
C HIS A 167 7.50 13.54 13.60
N GLY A 168 7.94 14.14 12.47
CA GLY A 168 9.06 13.62 11.68
C GLY A 168 8.71 12.54 10.66
N VAL A 169 7.45 12.20 10.48
CA VAL A 169 7.00 11.21 9.50
C VAL A 169 6.47 11.93 8.25
N PHE A 170 7.25 11.98 7.17
CA PHE A 170 6.84 12.64 5.94
C PHE A 170 5.57 12.01 5.37
N THR A 171 4.49 12.78 5.31
CA THR A 171 3.17 12.27 4.97
C THR A 171 2.51 13.08 3.84
N THR A 172 1.94 12.38 2.86
CA THR A 172 1.18 12.97 1.76
C THR A 172 -0.25 12.44 1.73
N ILE A 173 -1.16 13.23 1.20
CA ILE A 173 -2.53 12.78 0.90
C ILE A 173 -2.58 12.47 -0.59
N ARG A 174 -2.90 11.22 -0.92
CA ARG A 174 -2.95 10.78 -2.31
C ARG A 174 -4.18 11.35 -3.01
N ALA A 175 -3.96 11.94 -4.19
CA ALA A 175 -5.06 12.33 -5.07
C ALA A 175 -5.79 11.07 -5.57
N SER A 176 -7.11 11.05 -5.43
CA SER A 176 -7.96 10.00 -5.99
C SER A 176 -8.10 10.21 -7.48
N ARG A 177 -7.83 9.16 -8.25
CA ARG A 177 -8.00 9.15 -9.72
C ARG A 177 -8.80 7.93 -10.12
N GLY A 178 -9.58 8.03 -11.21
CA GLY A 178 -10.33 6.92 -11.77
C GLY A 178 -11.55 6.51 -10.94
N GLN A 179 -12.14 7.40 -10.15
CA GLN A 179 -13.38 7.14 -9.42
C GLN A 179 -14.57 6.93 -10.36
N ASP A 180 -14.60 7.70 -11.42
CA ASP A 180 -15.62 7.70 -12.46
C ASP A 180 -15.70 6.39 -13.26
N ILE A 181 -14.59 5.65 -13.31
CA ILE A 181 -14.48 4.35 -14.00
C ILE A 181 -14.22 3.17 -13.06
N PHE A 182 -14.51 3.32 -11.76
CA PHE A 182 -14.26 2.31 -10.72
C PHE A 182 -12.81 1.78 -10.65
N ALA A 183 -11.84 2.53 -11.16
CA ALA A 183 -10.43 2.14 -11.17
C ALA A 183 -9.65 2.60 -9.93
N ALA A 184 -10.34 3.16 -8.92
CA ALA A 184 -9.71 3.48 -7.65
C ALA A 184 -9.38 2.20 -6.86
N CYS A 185 -8.37 2.27 -5.99
CA CYS A 185 -7.84 1.13 -5.23
C CYS A 185 -8.94 0.32 -4.54
N GLY A 186 -9.02 -0.96 -4.87
CA GLY A 186 -9.99 -1.91 -4.31
C GLY A 186 -11.36 -1.94 -5.00
N LEU A 187 -11.75 -0.92 -5.77
CA LEU A 187 -13.06 -0.87 -6.41
C LEU A 187 -13.19 -1.87 -7.57
N LEU A 188 -12.15 -2.04 -8.38
CA LEU A 188 -12.21 -2.84 -9.60
C LEU A 188 -12.45 -4.34 -9.31
N SER A 189 -11.79 -4.91 -8.32
CA SER A 189 -11.95 -6.32 -7.94
C SER A 189 -13.31 -6.60 -7.31
N THR A 190 -13.85 -5.64 -6.54
CA THR A 190 -15.15 -5.77 -5.89
C THR A 190 -16.30 -5.62 -6.89
N ALA A 191 -16.23 -4.64 -7.79
CA ALA A 191 -17.21 -4.46 -8.85
C ALA A 191 -17.32 -5.72 -9.75
N LYS A 192 -16.17 -6.31 -10.11
CA LYS A 192 -16.12 -7.53 -10.94
C LYS A 192 -16.73 -8.74 -10.23
N LYS A 193 -16.46 -8.94 -8.94
CA LYS A 193 -17.09 -10.01 -8.15
C LYS A 193 -18.60 -9.87 -8.05
N ILE A 194 -19.09 -8.65 -7.81
CA ILE A 194 -20.54 -8.39 -7.74
C ILE A 194 -21.22 -8.67 -9.09
N GLU A 195 -20.60 -8.28 -10.19
CA GLU A 195 -21.13 -8.55 -11.53
C GLU A 195 -21.13 -10.04 -11.85
N GLU A 196 -20.09 -10.78 -11.48
CA GLU A 196 -20.02 -12.24 -11.62
C GLU A 196 -21.07 -12.94 -10.77
N GLU A 197 -21.29 -12.52 -9.53
CA GLU A 197 -22.35 -13.06 -8.66
C GLU A 197 -23.75 -12.75 -9.20
N ARG A 198 -23.98 -11.55 -9.74
CA ARG A 198 -25.23 -11.19 -10.40
C ARG A 198 -25.50 -12.08 -11.61
N LYS A 199 -24.52 -12.26 -12.49
CA LYS A 199 -24.64 -13.14 -13.67
C LYS A 199 -24.91 -14.59 -13.29
N ARG A 200 -24.28 -15.09 -12.20
CA ARG A 200 -24.56 -16.44 -11.69
C ARG A 200 -25.99 -16.60 -11.18
N ARG A 201 -26.54 -15.59 -10.49
CA ARG A 201 -27.94 -15.61 -10.02
C ARG A 201 -28.93 -15.55 -11.18
N GLU A 202 -28.67 -14.75 -12.20
CA GLU A 202 -29.48 -14.64 -13.41
C GLU A 202 -29.48 -15.94 -14.25
N GLN A 203 -28.44 -16.77 -14.19
CA GLN A 203 -28.34 -18.08 -14.86
C GLN A 203 -28.99 -19.24 -14.08
N GLN A 204 -29.33 -19.02 -12.81
CA GLN A 204 -29.98 -20.03 -11.95
C GLN A 204 -31.51 -19.83 -11.81
N GLN A 205 -32.07 -18.81 -12.47
CA GLN A 205 -33.51 -18.56 -12.63
C GLN A 205 -33.99 -18.95 -14.01
#